data_29de648087284c39cd465b9aa56d63c9
#
_entry.id   29de648087284c39cd465b9aa56d63c9
#
_cell.length_a   1.000
_cell.length_b   1.000
_cell.length_c   1.000
_cell.angle_alpha   90.00
_cell.angle_beta   90.00
_cell.angle_gamma   90.00
#
_symmetry.space_group_name_H-M   'P 1'
#
loop_
_entity.id
_entity.type
_entity.pdbx_description
1 polymer ?
#
loop_
_entity_poly.entity_id
_entity_poly.type
_entity_poly.pdbx_seq_one_letter_code
_entity_poly.pdbx_strand_id
1 'polypeptide(L)'
;MSEVTQEQITVLLCQRLANFTETETEVSPETNLITHLAIDSVKLLNLVMEIEDQFDISVPLNTLVDVLTVQDLANLIYKIKSLSQ
;
A
#
# COMPACT_ATOMS: atom_id res chain seq x y z
N MET A 1 -3.16 7.84 22.15
CA MET A 1 -3.80 7.10 21.33
C MET A 1 -3.94 7.54 20.00
N SER A 2 -3.64 6.82 19.12
CA SER A 2 -3.61 7.29 17.79
C SER A 2 -4.37 6.39 16.89
N GLU A 3 -5.38 6.93 16.30
CA GLU A 3 -6.02 6.25 15.20
C GLU A 3 -5.19 6.53 13.98
N VAL A 4 -4.93 5.49 13.21
CA VAL A 4 -4.24 5.65 11.95
C VAL A 4 -5.22 6.25 10.95
N THR A 5 -4.88 7.40 10.39
CA THR A 5 -5.72 8.05 9.40
C THR A 5 -5.34 7.57 7.99
N GLN A 6 -6.27 7.75 7.05
CA GLN A 6 -6.01 7.40 5.67
C GLN A 6 -4.80 8.16 5.12
N GLU A 7 -4.67 9.42 5.52
CA GLU A 7 -3.53 10.24 5.09
C GLU A 7 -2.20 9.66 5.59
N GLN A 8 -2.17 9.22 6.84
CA GLN A 8 -0.96 8.59 7.39
C GLN A 8 -0.59 7.32 6.65
N ILE A 9 -1.58 6.52 6.31
CA ILE A 9 -1.37 5.30 5.54
C ILE A 9 -0.79 5.64 4.18
N THR A 10 -1.37 6.63 3.51
CA THR A 10 -0.92 7.05 2.19
C THR A 10 0.53 7.52 2.22
N VAL A 11 0.88 8.35 3.21
CA VAL A 11 2.25 8.84 3.36
C VAL A 11 3.23 7.70 3.60
N LEU A 12 2.85 6.76 4.47
CA LEU A 12 3.70 5.63 4.78
C LEU A 12 3.91 4.76 3.54
N LEU A 13 2.85 4.53 2.77
CA LEU A 13 2.95 3.75 1.54
C LEU A 13 3.88 4.42 0.53
N CYS A 14 3.77 5.74 0.38
CA CYS A 14 4.64 6.47 -0.53
C CYS A 14 6.11 6.32 -0.11
N GLN A 15 6.38 6.41 1.18
CA GLN A 15 7.73 6.24 1.69
C GLN A 15 8.25 4.82 1.47
N ARG A 16 7.41 3.82 1.73
CA ARG A 16 7.79 2.43 1.54
C ARG A 16 8.06 2.12 0.08
N LEU A 17 7.20 2.61 -0.80
CA LEU A 17 7.35 2.37 -2.23
C LEU A 17 8.58 3.09 -2.78
N ALA A 18 8.90 4.27 -2.28
CA ALA A 18 10.10 4.98 -2.70
C ALA A 18 11.36 4.19 -2.36
N ASN A 19 11.36 3.46 -1.24
CA ASN A 19 12.47 2.62 -0.85
C ASN A 19 12.46 1.27 -1.57
N PHE A 20 11.26 0.83 -1.95
CA PHE A 20 11.07 -0.47 -2.58
C PHE A 20 11.50 -0.48 -4.05
N THR A 21 11.37 0.65 -4.73
CA THR A 21 11.76 0.78 -6.13
C THR A 21 13.17 1.35 -6.20
N GLU A 22 13.92 0.91 -7.21
CA GLU A 22 15.27 1.38 -7.41
C GLU A 22 15.33 2.63 -8.30
N THR A 23 14.18 3.10 -8.74
CA THR A 23 14.12 4.28 -9.60
C THR A 23 13.91 5.51 -8.74
N GLU A 24 14.35 6.66 -9.24
CA GLU A 24 14.16 7.93 -8.55
C GLU A 24 12.78 8.51 -8.83
N THR A 25 11.85 7.65 -9.19
CA THR A 25 10.49 8.06 -9.49
C THR A 25 9.82 8.60 -8.23
N GLU A 26 9.25 9.77 -8.34
CA GLU A 26 8.51 10.36 -7.24
C GLU A 26 7.20 9.60 -7.08
N VAL A 27 6.98 9.08 -5.88
CA VAL A 27 5.78 8.30 -5.60
C VAL A 27 4.71 9.21 -4.99
N SER A 28 3.55 9.21 -5.61
CA SER A 28 2.40 9.98 -5.14
C SER A 28 1.20 9.05 -5.00
N PRO A 29 0.10 9.50 -4.38
CA PRO A 29 -1.11 8.67 -4.28
C PRO A 29 -1.67 8.26 -5.64
N GLU A 30 -1.41 9.05 -6.67
CA GLU A 30 -1.92 8.78 -8.01
C GLU A 30 -1.00 7.87 -8.83
N THR A 31 0.17 7.54 -8.29
CA THR A 31 1.13 6.70 -8.98
C THR A 31 0.56 5.30 -9.18
N ASN A 32 0.61 4.81 -10.41
CA ASN A 32 0.15 3.46 -10.72
C ASN A 32 1.25 2.46 -10.36
N LEU A 33 0.89 1.46 -9.57
CA LEU A 33 1.86 0.49 -9.07
C LEU A 33 2.45 -0.37 -10.20
N ILE A 34 1.63 -0.68 -11.18
CA ILE A 34 2.03 -1.58 -12.26
C ILE A 34 2.79 -0.84 -13.36
N THR A 35 2.21 0.26 -13.85
CA THR A 35 2.76 0.96 -15.01
C THR A 35 3.87 1.93 -14.68
N HIS A 36 3.78 2.60 -13.54
CA HIS A 36 4.79 3.59 -13.15
C HIS A 36 5.94 2.98 -12.35
N LEU A 37 5.65 2.04 -11.48
CA LEU A 37 6.65 1.46 -10.59
C LEU A 37 7.08 0.06 -11.01
N ALA A 38 6.44 -0.49 -12.03
CA ALA A 38 6.74 -1.82 -12.55
C ALA A 38 6.71 -2.91 -11.47
N ILE A 39 5.76 -2.78 -10.55
CA ILE A 39 5.59 -3.75 -9.48
C ILE A 39 4.78 -4.93 -10.02
N ASP A 40 5.38 -6.12 -10.00
CA ASP A 40 4.68 -7.33 -10.42
C ASP A 40 3.99 -7.98 -9.20
N SER A 41 3.37 -9.12 -9.43
CA SER A 41 2.61 -9.81 -8.39
C SER A 41 3.47 -10.19 -7.19
N VAL A 42 4.70 -10.61 -7.43
CA VAL A 42 5.60 -11.03 -6.36
C VAL A 42 6.01 -9.85 -5.51
N LYS A 43 6.35 -8.74 -6.16
CA LYS A 43 6.74 -7.53 -5.44
C LYS A 43 5.55 -6.97 -4.66
N LEU A 44 4.36 -7.03 -5.26
CA LEU A 44 3.16 -6.55 -4.58
C LEU A 44 2.87 -7.38 -3.33
N LEU A 45 3.01 -8.70 -3.44
CA LEU A 45 2.81 -9.58 -2.29
C LEU A 45 3.81 -9.28 -1.17
N ASN A 46 5.07 -9.05 -1.52
CA ASN A 46 6.09 -8.71 -0.54
C ASN A 46 5.75 -7.39 0.17
N LEU A 47 5.31 -6.40 -0.60
CA LEU A 47 4.91 -5.12 -0.04
C LEU A 47 3.73 -5.28 0.91
N VAL A 48 2.74 -6.06 0.49
CA VAL A 48 1.55 -6.29 1.31
C VAL A 48 1.91 -7.02 2.60
N MET A 49 2.84 -7.97 2.55
CA MET A 49 3.28 -8.68 3.74
C MET A 49 3.93 -7.72 4.75
N GLU A 50 4.73 -6.78 4.27
CA GLU A 50 5.33 -5.77 5.14
C GLU A 50 4.26 -4.89 5.76
N ILE A 51 3.24 -4.54 4.98
CA ILE A 51 2.15 -3.71 5.46
C ILE A 51 1.31 -4.46 6.51
N GLU A 52 1.05 -5.73 6.27
CA GLU A 52 0.32 -6.55 7.24
C GLU A 52 1.03 -6.58 8.58
N ASP A 53 2.35 -6.71 8.53
CA ASP A 53 3.15 -6.73 9.74
C ASP A 53 3.18 -5.36 10.42
N GLN A 54 3.29 -4.31 9.62
CA GLN A 54 3.37 -2.93 10.12
C GLN A 54 2.08 -2.50 10.83
N PHE A 55 0.95 -2.83 10.25
CA PHE A 55 -0.35 -2.41 10.78
C PHE A 55 -1.10 -3.49 11.56
N ASP A 56 -0.52 -4.69 11.62
CA ASP A 56 -1.14 -5.82 12.31
C ASP A 56 -2.52 -6.13 11.73
N ILE A 57 -2.58 -6.28 10.41
CA ILE A 57 -3.81 -6.57 9.69
C ILE A 57 -3.57 -7.73 8.72
N SER A 58 -4.65 -8.29 8.21
CA SER A 58 -4.59 -9.29 7.16
C SER A 58 -5.27 -8.74 5.92
N VAL A 59 -4.57 -8.80 4.79
CA VAL A 59 -5.10 -8.31 3.51
C VAL A 59 -5.39 -9.51 2.62
N PRO A 60 -6.67 -9.79 2.35
CA PRO A 60 -7.01 -10.91 1.46
C PRO A 60 -6.49 -10.67 0.04
N LEU A 61 -5.90 -11.70 -0.56
CA LEU A 61 -5.30 -11.57 -1.89
C LEU A 61 -6.33 -11.17 -2.94
N ASN A 62 -7.55 -11.66 -2.81
CA ASN A 62 -8.57 -11.34 -3.80
C ASN A 62 -8.97 -9.87 -3.83
N THR A 63 -8.66 -9.12 -2.77
CA THR A 63 -8.95 -7.69 -2.75
C THR A 63 -7.90 -6.89 -3.53
N LEU A 64 -6.74 -7.48 -3.77
CA LEU A 64 -5.67 -6.79 -4.47
C LEU A 64 -5.90 -6.70 -5.97
N VAL A 65 -6.84 -7.47 -6.49
CA VAL A 65 -7.15 -7.49 -7.92
C VAL A 65 -7.56 -6.11 -8.42
N ASP A 66 -8.25 -5.34 -7.58
CA ASP A 66 -8.73 -4.01 -7.96
C ASP A 66 -7.76 -2.88 -7.61
N VAL A 67 -6.63 -3.20 -7.01
CA VAL A 67 -5.65 -2.19 -6.60
C VAL A 67 -4.73 -1.88 -7.76
N LEU A 68 -4.76 -0.63 -8.22
CA LEU A 68 -3.91 -0.17 -9.32
C LEU A 68 -2.97 0.96 -8.89
N THR A 69 -3.43 1.83 -8.00
CA THR A 69 -2.64 2.99 -7.58
C THR A 69 -2.30 2.91 -6.10
N VAL A 70 -1.38 3.77 -5.68
CA VAL A 70 -1.03 3.89 -4.26
C VAL A 70 -2.27 4.24 -3.44
N GLN A 71 -3.10 5.14 -3.97
CA GLN A 71 -4.32 5.55 -3.28
C GLN A 71 -5.28 4.37 -3.10
N ASP A 72 -5.39 3.51 -4.13
CA ASP A 72 -6.24 2.33 -4.04
C ASP A 72 -5.78 1.41 -2.91
N LEU A 73 -4.47 1.22 -2.80
CA LEU A 73 -3.91 0.39 -1.75
C LEU A 73 -4.13 1.03 -0.38
N ALA A 74 -3.93 2.34 -0.28
CA ALA A 74 -4.16 3.05 0.97
C ALA A 74 -5.61 2.96 1.43
N ASN A 75 -6.54 3.08 0.48
CA ASN A 75 -7.97 2.96 0.79
C ASN A 75 -8.30 1.56 1.32
N LEU A 76 -7.72 0.55 0.71
CA LEU A 76 -7.94 -0.84 1.13
C LEU A 76 -7.40 -1.07 2.54
N ILE A 77 -6.20 -0.61 2.82
CA ILE A 77 -5.58 -0.76 4.14
C ILE A 77 -6.41 -0.05 5.20
N TYR A 78 -6.82 1.16 4.89
CA TYR A 78 -7.61 1.97 5.83
C TYR A 78 -8.93 1.27 6.15
N LYS A 79 -9.58 0.72 5.14
CA LYS A 79 -10.83 0.01 5.31
C LYS A 79 -10.65 -1.21 6.21
N ILE A 80 -9.61 -2.00 5.96
CA ILE A 80 -9.34 -3.20 6.75
C ILE A 80 -9.01 -2.82 8.18
N LYS A 81 -8.19 -1.80 8.37
CA LYS A 81 -7.79 -1.36 9.70
C LYS A 81 -9.00 -0.88 10.50
N SER A 82 -9.90 -0.17 9.85
CA SER A 82 -11.13 0.29 10.48
C SER A 82 -12.03 -0.86 10.91
N LEU A 83 -12.10 -1.90 10.09
CA LEU A 83 -12.95 -3.05 10.39
C LEU A 83 -12.39 -3.94 11.49
N SER A 84 -11.08 -3.90 11.71
CA SER A 84 -10.45 -4.78 12.69
C SER A 84 -10.39 -4.16 14.09
N GLN A 85 -10.94 -2.99 14.26
CA GLN A 85 -10.97 -2.36 15.58
C GLN A 85 -12.23 -2.68 16.34
#